data_2c5910480996cf02623b6e7f614060aa
#
_entry.id   2c5910480996cf02623b6e7f614060aa
#
_cell.length_a   1.000
_cell.length_b   1.000
_cell.length_c   1.000
_cell.angle_alpha   90.00
_cell.angle_beta   90.00
_cell.angle_gamma   90.00
#
_symmetry.space_group_name_H-M   'P 1'
#
loop_
_entity.id
_entity.type
_entity.pdbx_description
1 polymer ?
#
loop_
_entity_poly.entity_id
_entity_poly.type
_entity_poly.pdbx_seq_one_letter_code
_entity_poly.pdbx_strand_id
1 'polypeptide(L)'
;MLKLTFSKSAALTAIGLTLIGGAVVAQVAPMEPVQWDKRRLDQLDRNVRRLERALTQRNAAGQPVLVEPDPEVVAMQGQLQMMERRLSDLEQTFQRVNADGERLTFQLDEATRDNAALSRRLRDLEGRVERAEKAAEEEAELNGPIVAHSPTGDAAQDLTAALRLLGTDGVRGQRALETVIVTWPNTPQSREANSRLGDLYVAARDNAAAVPAYAAALNGWPRTPWAPETTLKLAEALRATDRSTQACGALTEFTRRYAETATAAQKTRATQLRTRASCS
;
A
#
# COMPACT_ATOMS: atom_id res chain seq x y z
N MET A 1 -1.33 -1.93 37.90
CA MET A 1 0.13 -1.87 37.66
C MET A 1 0.58 -3.19 37.10
N LEU A 2 0.73 -3.32 35.80
CA LEU A 2 1.54 -4.35 35.16
C LEU A 2 1.89 -3.82 33.77
N LYS A 3 3.13 -3.37 33.62
CA LYS A 3 3.70 -2.97 32.34
C LYS A 3 4.10 -4.23 31.59
N LEU A 4 3.41 -4.58 30.53
CA LEU A 4 3.84 -5.59 29.55
C LEU A 4 4.65 -4.88 28.46
N THR A 5 5.97 -4.97 28.57
CA THR A 5 6.89 -4.60 27.51
C THR A 5 6.95 -5.75 26.51
N PHE A 6 6.35 -5.55 25.34
CA PHE A 6 6.51 -6.47 24.21
C PHE A 6 7.84 -6.18 23.51
N SER A 7 8.83 -7.04 23.79
CA SER A 7 10.08 -7.11 23.05
C SER A 7 9.81 -7.71 21.67
N LYS A 8 9.99 -6.91 20.61
CA LYS A 8 10.00 -7.39 19.22
C LYS A 8 11.36 -8.02 18.93
N SER A 9 11.49 -9.32 19.18
CA SER A 9 12.60 -10.12 18.67
C SER A 9 12.27 -10.54 17.23
N ALA A 10 12.76 -9.80 16.25
CA ALA A 10 12.78 -10.21 14.86
C ALA A 10 13.83 -11.32 14.71
N ALA A 11 13.41 -12.58 14.71
CA ALA A 11 14.24 -13.70 14.31
C ALA A 11 14.33 -13.74 12.78
N LEU A 12 15.39 -13.16 12.24
CA LEU A 12 15.83 -13.35 10.87
C LEU A 12 16.42 -14.77 10.75
N THR A 13 15.60 -15.75 10.37
CA THR A 13 16.09 -17.04 9.88
C THR A 13 16.60 -16.85 8.46
N ALA A 14 17.89 -16.57 8.33
CA ALA A 14 18.58 -16.69 7.06
C ALA A 14 18.69 -18.19 6.73
N ILE A 15 17.81 -18.68 5.86
CA ILE A 15 17.96 -19.98 5.20
C ILE A 15 19.08 -19.81 4.18
N GLY A 16 20.30 -20.16 4.62
CA GLY A 16 21.44 -20.29 3.72
C GLY A 16 21.22 -21.48 2.80
N LEU A 17 20.81 -21.21 1.57
CA LEU A 17 20.83 -22.18 0.48
C LEU A 17 22.29 -22.39 0.11
N THR A 18 22.97 -23.35 0.74
CA THR A 18 24.27 -23.83 0.27
C THR A 18 24.04 -24.62 -1.01
N LEU A 19 24.25 -23.96 -2.13
CA LEU A 19 24.48 -24.62 -3.41
C LEU A 19 25.76 -25.46 -3.29
N ILE A 20 25.61 -26.73 -2.92
CA ILE A 20 26.66 -27.72 -3.10
C ILE A 20 26.74 -27.95 -4.61
N GLY A 21 27.56 -27.15 -5.27
CA GLY A 21 28.03 -27.43 -6.60
C GLY A 21 28.86 -28.71 -6.57
N GLY A 22 28.21 -29.85 -6.62
CA GLY A 22 28.86 -31.11 -6.87
C GLY A 22 29.43 -31.07 -8.29
N ALA A 23 30.69 -30.70 -8.44
CA ALA A 23 31.44 -31.02 -9.63
C ALA A 23 31.44 -32.55 -9.73
N VAL A 24 30.55 -33.10 -10.53
CA VAL A 24 30.67 -34.48 -10.98
C VAL A 24 31.91 -34.53 -11.86
N VAL A 25 33.04 -34.73 -11.25
CA VAL A 25 34.23 -35.17 -11.98
C VAL A 25 33.88 -36.54 -12.47
N ALA A 26 33.50 -36.65 -13.75
CA ALA A 26 33.43 -37.93 -14.44
C ALA A 26 34.87 -38.53 -14.39
N GLN A 27 35.08 -39.37 -13.39
CA GLN A 27 36.26 -40.21 -13.38
C GLN A 27 36.10 -41.12 -14.56
N VAL A 28 36.71 -40.72 -15.68
CA VAL A 28 37.00 -41.65 -16.78
C VAL A 28 37.94 -42.67 -16.15
N ALA A 29 37.36 -43.79 -15.75
CA ALA A 29 38.18 -44.90 -15.32
C ALA A 29 39.15 -45.22 -16.47
N PRO A 30 40.49 -45.29 -16.22
CA PRO A 30 41.41 -45.64 -17.26
C PRO A 30 40.98 -46.98 -17.83
N MET A 31 40.72 -47.04 -19.13
CA MET A 31 40.43 -48.30 -19.80
C MET A 31 41.63 -49.21 -19.54
N GLU A 32 41.41 -50.27 -18.75
CA GLU A 32 42.45 -51.26 -18.55
C GLU A 32 42.84 -51.78 -19.95
N PRO A 33 44.12 -51.82 -20.25
CA PRO A 33 44.59 -52.35 -21.54
C PRO A 33 44.09 -53.79 -21.62
N VAL A 34 43.39 -54.07 -22.73
CA VAL A 34 42.88 -55.41 -23.03
C VAL A 34 44.05 -56.39 -22.94
N GLN A 35 44.14 -57.11 -21.86
CA GLN A 35 45.17 -58.17 -21.73
C GLN A 35 44.71 -59.29 -22.69
N TRP A 36 45.45 -59.45 -23.75
CA TRP A 36 45.28 -60.54 -24.68
C TRP A 36 45.71 -61.85 -23.97
N ASP A 37 44.72 -62.45 -23.32
CA ASP A 37 44.92 -63.70 -22.63
C ASP A 37 45.20 -64.80 -23.66
N LYS A 38 46.21 -65.59 -23.42
CA LYS A 38 46.61 -66.72 -24.26
C LYS A 38 45.38 -67.59 -24.68
N ARG A 39 44.46 -67.69 -23.77
CA ARG A 39 43.16 -68.42 -24.00
C ARG A 39 42.30 -67.79 -25.09
N ARG A 40 42.24 -66.48 -25.15
CA ARG A 40 41.51 -65.79 -26.19
C ARG A 40 42.17 -65.88 -27.56
N LEU A 41 43.50 -65.82 -27.62
CA LEU A 41 44.24 -66.02 -28.83
C LEU A 41 44.10 -67.46 -29.35
N ASP A 42 44.15 -68.46 -28.51
CA ASP A 42 43.91 -69.86 -28.83
C ASP A 42 42.45 -70.11 -29.30
N GLN A 43 41.51 -69.32 -28.78
CA GLN A 43 40.11 -69.42 -29.19
C GLN A 43 39.90 -68.73 -30.54
N LEU A 44 40.56 -67.63 -30.79
CA LEU A 44 40.56 -66.96 -32.11
C LEU A 44 41.20 -67.86 -33.18
N ASP A 45 42.33 -68.46 -32.88
CA ASP A 45 43.01 -69.38 -33.78
C ASP A 45 42.15 -70.63 -34.10
N ARG A 46 41.47 -71.18 -33.13
CA ARG A 46 40.48 -72.22 -33.35
C ARG A 46 39.30 -71.77 -34.20
N ASN A 47 38.82 -70.59 -34.02
CA ASN A 47 37.70 -70.05 -34.79
C ASN A 47 38.13 -69.73 -36.22
N VAL A 48 39.33 -69.20 -36.46
CA VAL A 48 39.88 -68.97 -37.78
C VAL A 48 40.07 -70.30 -38.51
N ARG A 49 40.65 -71.29 -37.90
CA ARG A 49 40.79 -72.63 -38.50
C ARG A 49 39.45 -73.34 -38.74
N ARG A 50 38.41 -73.02 -37.98
CA ARG A 50 37.07 -73.50 -38.19
C ARG A 50 36.41 -72.82 -39.40
N LEU A 51 36.61 -71.51 -39.55
CA LEU A 51 36.16 -70.71 -40.69
C LEU A 51 36.86 -71.09 -41.96
N GLU A 52 38.19 -71.32 -41.95
CA GLU A 52 38.98 -71.81 -43.07
C GLU A 52 38.50 -73.16 -43.49
N ARG A 53 38.24 -74.10 -42.62
CA ARG A 53 37.70 -75.42 -42.93
C ARG A 53 36.29 -75.31 -43.52
N ALA A 54 35.44 -74.44 -42.95
CA ALA A 54 34.10 -74.21 -43.47
C ALA A 54 34.06 -73.64 -44.86
N LEU A 55 35.03 -72.76 -45.23
CA LEU A 55 35.15 -72.15 -46.53
C LEU A 55 35.72 -73.13 -47.58
N THR A 56 36.48 -74.15 -47.08
CA THR A 56 37.16 -75.15 -48.00
C THR A 56 36.38 -76.48 -48.08
N GLN A 57 35.48 -76.77 -47.18
CA GLN A 57 34.67 -77.98 -47.22
C GLN A 57 33.50 -77.85 -48.22
N ARG A 58 33.53 -78.62 -49.23
CA ARG A 58 32.43 -78.85 -50.17
C ARG A 58 31.84 -80.26 -49.83
N ASN A 59 30.50 -80.36 -49.85
CA ASN A 59 29.89 -81.66 -49.77
C ASN A 59 30.17 -82.55 -51.00
N ALA A 60 29.84 -83.82 -50.93
CA ALA A 60 30.09 -84.73 -52.09
C ALA A 60 29.34 -84.34 -53.36
N ALA A 61 28.45 -83.32 -53.33
CA ALA A 61 27.76 -82.74 -54.48
C ALA A 61 28.37 -81.39 -54.92
N GLY A 62 29.53 -80.96 -54.37
CA GLY A 62 30.22 -79.72 -54.74
C GLY A 62 29.60 -78.43 -54.22
N GLN A 63 28.55 -78.48 -53.39
CA GLN A 63 27.91 -77.32 -52.85
C GLN A 63 28.57 -76.85 -51.48
N PRO A 64 28.64 -75.54 -51.19
CA PRO A 64 29.20 -75.06 -49.94
C PRO A 64 28.38 -75.56 -48.80
N VAL A 65 29.02 -76.14 -47.76
CA VAL A 65 28.37 -76.51 -46.49
C VAL A 65 28.03 -75.27 -45.74
N LEU A 66 26.74 -75.03 -45.46
CA LEU A 66 26.32 -73.98 -44.56
C LEU A 66 26.77 -74.33 -43.10
N VAL A 67 27.74 -73.62 -42.62
CA VAL A 67 28.20 -73.76 -41.25
C VAL A 67 27.23 -72.98 -40.35
N GLU A 68 26.56 -73.71 -39.44
CA GLU A 68 25.75 -73.03 -38.44
C GLU A 68 26.63 -72.04 -37.66
N PRO A 69 26.17 -70.79 -37.47
CA PRO A 69 26.95 -69.82 -36.74
C PRO A 69 27.17 -70.30 -35.29
N ASP A 70 28.35 -70.03 -34.79
CA ASP A 70 28.73 -70.44 -33.43
C ASP A 70 27.72 -69.87 -32.42
N PRO A 71 27.10 -70.68 -31.54
CA PRO A 71 26.08 -70.25 -30.59
C PRO A 71 26.59 -69.11 -29.67
N GLU A 72 27.90 -69.03 -29.38
CA GLU A 72 28.47 -67.90 -28.64
C GLU A 72 28.41 -66.60 -29.42
N VAL A 73 28.66 -66.61 -30.73
CA VAL A 73 28.57 -65.46 -31.60
C VAL A 73 27.11 -64.95 -31.70
N VAL A 74 26.16 -65.84 -31.79
CA VAL A 74 24.72 -65.51 -31.83
C VAL A 74 24.29 -64.92 -30.46
N ALA A 75 24.75 -65.47 -29.34
CA ALA A 75 24.46 -64.95 -27.99
C ALA A 75 25.10 -63.55 -27.83
N MET A 76 26.31 -63.33 -28.30
CA MET A 76 27.00 -62.04 -28.23
C MET A 76 26.31 -60.99 -29.12
N GLN A 77 25.84 -61.35 -30.32
CA GLN A 77 25.02 -60.48 -31.17
C GLN A 77 23.69 -60.08 -30.47
N GLY A 78 23.04 -61.04 -29.78
CA GLY A 78 21.85 -60.77 -28.99
C GLY A 78 22.11 -59.78 -27.83
N GLN A 79 23.28 -59.91 -27.17
CA GLN A 79 23.69 -58.96 -26.11
C GLN A 79 23.98 -57.57 -26.67
N LEU A 80 24.66 -57.45 -27.82
CA LEU A 80 24.90 -56.19 -28.51
C LEU A 80 23.59 -55.50 -28.87
N GLN A 81 22.65 -56.23 -29.46
CA GLN A 81 21.32 -55.65 -29.78
C GLN A 81 20.54 -55.18 -28.53
N MET A 82 20.67 -55.90 -27.43
CA MET A 82 20.06 -55.45 -26.16
C MET A 82 20.74 -54.16 -25.62
N MET A 83 22.06 -54.11 -25.72
CA MET A 83 22.81 -52.90 -25.34
C MET A 83 22.47 -51.70 -26.20
N GLU A 84 22.38 -51.88 -27.53
CA GLU A 84 21.96 -50.83 -28.47
C GLU A 84 20.54 -50.30 -28.14
N ARG A 85 19.60 -51.19 -27.87
CA ARG A 85 18.25 -50.79 -27.42
C ARG A 85 18.27 -50.00 -26.10
N ARG A 86 19.05 -50.45 -25.09
CA ARG A 86 19.20 -49.74 -23.83
C ARG A 86 19.86 -48.38 -24.03
N LEU A 87 20.84 -48.24 -24.90
CA LEU A 87 21.45 -46.97 -25.25
C LEU A 87 20.43 -45.99 -25.87
N SER A 88 19.65 -46.48 -26.83
CA SER A 88 18.58 -45.71 -27.46
C SER A 88 17.52 -45.26 -26.45
N ASP A 89 17.10 -46.15 -25.55
CA ASP A 89 16.14 -45.83 -24.50
C ASP A 89 16.71 -44.79 -23.50
N LEU A 90 17.98 -44.89 -23.15
CA LEU A 90 18.69 -43.91 -22.30
C LEU A 90 18.82 -42.56 -23.00
N GLU A 91 19.17 -42.54 -24.30
CA GLU A 91 19.23 -41.31 -25.07
C GLU A 91 17.86 -40.59 -25.12
N GLN A 92 16.79 -41.35 -25.41
CA GLN A 92 15.44 -40.78 -25.41
C GLN A 92 15.03 -40.27 -24.02
N THR A 93 15.40 -41.01 -22.96
CA THR A 93 15.10 -40.59 -21.58
C THR A 93 15.86 -39.34 -21.24
N PHE A 94 17.14 -39.24 -21.61
CA PHE A 94 17.98 -38.06 -21.40
C PHE A 94 17.43 -36.82 -22.13
N GLN A 95 17.02 -36.99 -23.41
CA GLN A 95 16.39 -35.91 -24.17
C GLN A 95 15.08 -35.41 -23.49
N ARG A 96 14.26 -36.37 -23.00
CA ARG A 96 13.02 -36.03 -22.31
C ARG A 96 13.29 -35.27 -20.99
N VAL A 97 14.24 -35.75 -20.19
CA VAL A 97 14.63 -35.10 -18.93
C VAL A 97 15.17 -33.70 -19.17
N ASN A 98 16.00 -33.52 -20.22
CA ASN A 98 16.50 -32.20 -20.58
C ASN A 98 15.36 -31.25 -21.00
N ALA A 99 14.45 -31.71 -21.87
CA ALA A 99 13.31 -30.90 -22.29
C ALA A 99 12.39 -30.53 -21.11
N ASP A 100 12.15 -31.49 -20.19
CA ASP A 100 11.39 -31.22 -18.98
C ASP A 100 12.12 -30.25 -18.05
N GLY A 101 13.44 -30.37 -17.93
CA GLY A 101 14.30 -29.45 -17.17
C GLY A 101 14.23 -28.01 -17.71
N GLU A 102 14.33 -27.84 -19.02
CA GLU A 102 14.19 -26.53 -19.68
C GLU A 102 12.80 -25.92 -19.44
N ARG A 103 11.75 -26.74 -19.58
CA ARG A 103 10.38 -26.32 -19.33
C ARG A 103 10.17 -25.88 -17.88
N LEU A 104 10.68 -26.65 -16.91
CA LEU A 104 10.59 -26.33 -15.50
C LEU A 104 11.35 -25.03 -15.15
N THR A 105 12.53 -24.85 -15.77
CA THR A 105 13.30 -23.61 -15.58
C THR A 105 12.52 -22.40 -16.09
N PHE A 106 11.91 -22.50 -17.27
CA PHE A 106 11.08 -21.44 -17.83
C PHE A 106 9.87 -21.13 -16.93
N GLN A 107 9.18 -22.17 -16.44
CA GLN A 107 8.03 -22.00 -15.52
C GLN A 107 8.44 -21.35 -14.19
N LEU A 108 9.63 -21.71 -13.68
CA LEU A 108 10.17 -21.11 -12.46
C LEU A 108 10.49 -19.62 -12.67
N ASP A 109 11.09 -19.27 -13.79
CA ASP A 109 11.38 -17.89 -14.15
C ASP A 109 10.10 -17.06 -14.31
N GLU A 110 9.08 -17.61 -14.96
CA GLU A 110 7.76 -16.98 -15.10
C GLU A 110 7.11 -16.77 -13.73
N ALA A 111 7.03 -17.81 -12.89
CA ALA A 111 6.48 -17.72 -11.56
C ALA A 111 7.24 -16.73 -10.67
N THR A 112 8.56 -16.63 -10.83
CA THR A 112 9.39 -15.66 -10.10
C THR A 112 9.08 -14.23 -10.53
N ARG A 113 8.90 -13.99 -11.84
CA ARG A 113 8.49 -12.66 -12.35
C ARG A 113 7.09 -12.27 -11.88
N ASP A 114 6.16 -13.22 -11.92
CA ASP A 114 4.78 -13.00 -11.45
C ASP A 114 4.74 -12.70 -9.95
N ASN A 115 5.49 -13.44 -9.13
CA ASN A 115 5.64 -13.16 -7.70
C ASN A 115 6.21 -11.76 -7.45
N ALA A 116 7.22 -11.36 -8.21
CA ALA A 116 7.77 -10.02 -8.10
C ALA A 116 6.76 -8.94 -8.51
N ALA A 117 5.96 -9.18 -9.56
CA ALA A 117 4.90 -8.27 -9.99
C ALA A 117 3.76 -8.18 -8.96
N LEU A 118 3.32 -9.31 -8.43
CA LEU A 118 2.30 -9.38 -7.37
C LEU A 118 2.77 -8.69 -6.09
N SER A 119 4.02 -8.88 -5.69
CA SER A 119 4.61 -8.21 -4.53
C SER A 119 4.68 -6.68 -4.68
N ARG A 120 4.91 -6.19 -5.91
CA ARG A 120 4.84 -4.74 -6.19
C ARG A 120 3.40 -4.22 -6.08
N ARG A 121 2.44 -4.94 -6.66
CA ARG A 121 1.01 -4.58 -6.58
C ARG A 121 0.49 -4.59 -5.16
N LEU A 122 0.89 -5.57 -4.35
CA LEU A 122 0.55 -5.64 -2.93
C LEU A 122 1.02 -4.39 -2.19
N ARG A 123 2.30 -4.02 -2.32
CA ARG A 123 2.83 -2.81 -1.69
C ARG A 123 2.15 -1.52 -2.15
N ASP A 124 1.80 -1.43 -3.44
CA ASP A 124 1.02 -0.27 -3.93
C ASP A 124 -0.38 -0.22 -3.31
N LEU A 125 -1.07 -1.36 -3.25
CA LEU A 125 -2.38 -1.46 -2.63
C LEU A 125 -2.33 -1.15 -1.13
N GLU A 126 -1.37 -1.70 -0.40
CA GLU A 126 -1.16 -1.41 1.02
C GLU A 126 -0.96 0.10 1.25
N GLY A 127 -0.10 0.74 0.46
CA GLY A 127 0.10 2.19 0.55
C GLY A 127 -1.12 3.01 0.12
N ARG A 128 -1.99 2.48 -0.73
CA ARG A 128 -3.27 3.14 -1.08
C ARG A 128 -4.29 2.98 0.03
N VAL A 129 -4.38 1.81 0.63
CA VAL A 129 -5.26 1.55 1.79
C VAL A 129 -4.87 2.44 2.95
N GLU A 130 -3.60 2.47 3.33
CA GLU A 130 -3.12 3.33 4.42
C GLU A 130 -3.46 4.81 4.20
N ARG A 131 -3.27 5.30 2.97
CA ARG A 131 -3.66 6.69 2.62
C ARG A 131 -5.16 6.91 2.67
N ALA A 132 -5.96 5.94 2.23
CA ALA A 132 -7.42 6.03 2.27
C ALA A 132 -7.95 5.96 3.71
N GLU A 133 -7.40 5.09 4.54
CA GLU A 133 -7.75 5.01 5.97
C GLU A 133 -7.43 6.31 6.70
N LYS A 134 -6.24 6.85 6.48
CA LYS A 134 -5.85 8.14 7.06
C LYS A 134 -6.75 9.29 6.59
N ALA A 135 -7.07 9.34 5.29
CA ALA A 135 -8.00 10.34 4.77
C ALA A 135 -9.41 10.18 5.35
N ALA A 136 -9.89 8.93 5.52
CA ALA A 136 -11.18 8.66 6.13
C ALA A 136 -11.20 9.02 7.63
N GLU A 137 -10.11 8.78 8.36
CA GLU A 137 -9.97 9.21 9.76
C GLU A 137 -9.99 10.74 9.87
N GLU A 138 -9.24 11.44 9.02
CA GLU A 138 -9.24 12.91 8.96
C GLU A 138 -10.63 13.45 8.61
N GLU A 139 -11.32 12.84 7.66
CA GLU A 139 -12.68 13.22 7.28
C GLU A 139 -13.69 12.94 8.41
N ALA A 140 -13.58 11.80 9.08
CA ALA A 140 -14.42 11.46 10.22
C ALA A 140 -14.17 12.41 11.41
N GLU A 141 -12.95 12.81 11.65
CA GLU A 141 -12.59 13.82 12.65
C GLU A 141 -13.24 15.17 12.31
N LEU A 142 -13.21 15.59 11.04
CA LEU A 142 -13.76 16.87 10.60
C LEU A 142 -15.30 16.88 10.54
N ASN A 143 -15.95 15.78 10.20
CA ASN A 143 -17.40 15.68 10.02
C ASN A 143 -18.14 15.04 11.20
N GLY A 144 -17.42 14.50 12.18
CA GLY A 144 -18.00 13.91 13.37
C GLY A 144 -18.68 14.96 14.27
N PRO A 145 -19.46 14.56 15.27
CA PRO A 145 -20.08 15.48 16.21
C PRO A 145 -19.02 16.27 16.97
N ILE A 146 -19.34 17.57 17.26
CA ILE A 146 -18.47 18.38 18.13
C ILE A 146 -18.59 17.86 19.55
N VAL A 147 -17.50 17.40 20.11
CA VAL A 147 -17.42 16.90 21.49
C VAL A 147 -16.64 17.90 22.34
N ALA A 148 -17.12 18.17 23.54
CA ALA A 148 -16.41 19.01 24.50
C ALA A 148 -15.04 18.40 24.81
N HIS A 149 -13.98 19.11 24.46
CA HIS A 149 -12.60 18.69 24.67
C HIS A 149 -11.69 19.92 24.80
N SER A 150 -10.85 19.91 25.83
CA SER A 150 -9.84 20.95 26.01
C SER A 150 -8.45 20.33 25.97
N PRO A 151 -7.65 20.64 24.93
CA PRO A 151 -6.26 20.21 24.88
C PRO A 151 -5.38 20.82 25.96
N THR A 152 -5.70 22.04 26.41
CA THR A 152 -4.84 22.81 27.31
C THR A 152 -5.39 22.93 28.74
N GLY A 153 -6.67 22.64 28.94
CA GLY A 153 -7.36 22.86 30.22
C GLY A 153 -7.65 24.34 30.51
N ASP A 154 -7.40 25.26 29.55
CA ASP A 154 -7.61 26.70 29.71
C ASP A 154 -8.32 27.29 28.49
N ALA A 155 -9.43 27.98 28.72
CA ALA A 155 -10.27 28.55 27.68
C ALA A 155 -9.56 29.58 26.79
N ALA A 156 -8.65 30.37 27.35
CA ALA A 156 -7.94 31.41 26.60
C ALA A 156 -6.87 30.80 25.71
N GLN A 157 -6.18 29.76 26.18
CA GLN A 157 -5.21 29.01 25.39
C GLN A 157 -5.89 28.22 24.28
N ASP A 158 -7.02 27.56 24.56
CA ASP A 158 -7.79 26.84 23.55
C ASP A 158 -8.31 27.76 22.45
N LEU A 159 -8.85 28.95 22.80
CA LEU A 159 -9.24 29.96 21.83
C LEU A 159 -8.04 30.44 20.98
N THR A 160 -6.91 30.71 21.62
CA THR A 160 -5.70 31.14 20.93
C THR A 160 -5.22 30.08 19.93
N ALA A 161 -5.26 28.80 20.31
CA ALA A 161 -4.93 27.69 19.44
C ALA A 161 -5.91 27.59 18.24
N ALA A 162 -7.22 27.71 18.51
CA ALA A 162 -8.25 27.71 17.46
C ALA A 162 -8.06 28.87 16.46
N LEU A 163 -7.77 30.10 16.93
CA LEU A 163 -7.50 31.24 16.08
C LEU A 163 -6.23 31.08 15.24
N ARG A 164 -5.21 30.40 15.78
CA ARG A 164 -3.98 30.08 15.03
C ARG A 164 -4.27 29.07 13.93
N LEU A 165 -5.03 28.00 14.24
CA LEU A 165 -5.48 27.03 13.25
C LEU A 165 -6.29 27.69 12.14
N LEU A 166 -7.16 28.62 12.47
CA LEU A 166 -7.96 29.36 11.49
C LEU A 166 -7.10 30.09 10.46
N GLY A 167 -5.91 30.57 10.86
CA GLY A 167 -4.97 31.23 9.96
C GLY A 167 -4.22 30.27 8.99
N THR A 168 -4.19 28.99 9.29
CA THR A 168 -3.46 27.97 8.51
C THR A 168 -4.38 26.95 7.81
N ASP A 169 -5.45 26.58 8.46
CA ASP A 169 -6.46 25.62 8.01
C ASP A 169 -7.83 26.08 8.45
N GLY A 170 -8.60 26.67 7.54
CA GLY A 170 -9.91 27.26 7.84
C GLY A 170 -10.92 26.24 8.38
N VAL A 171 -10.90 25.00 7.85
CA VAL A 171 -11.86 23.95 8.26
C VAL A 171 -11.56 23.46 9.67
N ARG A 172 -10.30 23.13 9.96
CA ARG A 172 -9.89 22.72 11.31
C ARG A 172 -10.00 23.87 12.30
N GLY A 173 -9.72 25.10 11.88
CA GLY A 173 -9.90 26.30 12.70
C GLY A 173 -11.36 26.53 13.08
N GLN A 174 -12.28 26.40 12.11
CA GLN A 174 -13.73 26.47 12.39
C GLN A 174 -14.14 25.42 13.44
N ARG A 175 -13.75 24.16 13.22
CA ARG A 175 -14.06 23.08 14.15
C ARG A 175 -13.48 23.30 15.54
N ALA A 176 -12.26 23.84 15.62
CA ALA A 176 -11.65 24.19 16.89
C ALA A 176 -12.42 25.30 17.63
N LEU A 177 -12.93 26.32 16.90
CA LEU A 177 -13.80 27.35 17.48
C LEU A 177 -15.12 26.75 18.01
N GLU A 178 -15.74 25.85 17.27
CA GLU A 178 -16.95 25.14 17.67
C GLU A 178 -16.68 24.30 18.93
N THR A 179 -15.52 23.65 19.01
CA THR A 179 -15.08 22.90 20.20
C THR A 179 -14.92 23.81 21.41
N VAL A 180 -14.31 25.01 21.26
CA VAL A 180 -14.20 26.00 22.35
C VAL A 180 -15.60 26.43 22.85
N ILE A 181 -16.55 26.63 21.93
CA ILE A 181 -17.92 27.02 22.28
C ILE A 181 -18.62 25.95 23.15
N VAL A 182 -18.48 24.69 22.78
CA VAL A 182 -19.11 23.55 23.49
C VAL A 182 -18.36 23.22 24.77
N THR A 183 -17.04 23.33 24.81
CA THR A 183 -16.20 23.01 25.96
C THR A 183 -16.33 24.05 27.08
N TRP A 184 -16.42 25.36 26.72
CA TRP A 184 -16.38 26.48 27.61
C TRP A 184 -17.65 27.36 27.51
N PRO A 185 -18.86 26.82 27.70
CA PRO A 185 -20.09 27.56 27.50
C PRO A 185 -20.16 28.78 28.43
N ASN A 186 -20.72 29.87 27.95
CA ASN A 186 -20.92 31.12 28.69
C ASN A 186 -19.66 31.88 29.15
N THR A 187 -18.46 31.47 28.68
CA THR A 187 -17.22 32.20 28.95
C THR A 187 -17.01 33.35 27.95
N PRO A 188 -16.18 34.36 28.31
CA PRO A 188 -15.78 35.37 27.34
C PRO A 188 -15.14 34.80 26.05
N GLN A 189 -14.40 33.70 26.19
CA GLN A 189 -13.72 33.00 25.09
C GLN A 189 -14.74 32.35 24.15
N SER A 190 -15.75 31.69 24.66
CA SER A 190 -16.83 31.13 23.85
C SER A 190 -17.60 32.22 23.08
N ARG A 191 -17.80 33.39 23.67
CA ARG A 191 -18.41 34.54 22.98
C ARG A 191 -17.53 35.06 21.85
N GLU A 192 -16.22 35.19 22.06
CA GLU A 192 -15.31 35.59 21.03
C GLU A 192 -15.22 34.53 19.92
N ALA A 193 -15.19 33.23 20.26
CA ALA A 193 -15.25 32.13 19.31
C ALA A 193 -16.51 32.22 18.42
N ASN A 194 -17.67 32.50 19.01
CA ASN A 194 -18.92 32.71 18.26
C ASN A 194 -18.84 33.93 17.32
N SER A 195 -18.18 35.03 17.75
CA SER A 195 -17.97 36.19 16.87
C SER A 195 -17.11 35.82 15.64
N ARG A 196 -16.01 35.04 15.86
CA ARG A 196 -15.16 34.56 14.78
C ARG A 196 -15.85 33.57 13.85
N LEU A 197 -16.68 32.69 14.43
CA LEU A 197 -17.50 31.75 13.66
C LEU A 197 -18.50 32.50 12.75
N GLY A 198 -19.12 33.56 13.28
CA GLY A 198 -19.94 34.46 12.46
C GLY A 198 -19.18 35.11 11.29
N ASP A 199 -17.93 35.50 11.50
CA ASP A 199 -17.07 36.03 10.42
C ASP A 199 -16.82 34.97 9.33
N LEU A 200 -16.61 33.72 9.71
CA LEU A 200 -16.44 32.61 8.76
C LEU A 200 -17.70 32.36 7.92
N TYR A 201 -18.87 32.37 8.56
CA TYR A 201 -20.14 32.20 7.84
C TYR A 201 -20.39 33.35 6.85
N VAL A 202 -20.09 34.59 7.22
CA VAL A 202 -20.19 35.73 6.28
C VAL A 202 -19.21 35.56 5.12
N ALA A 203 -17.98 35.13 5.38
CA ALA A 203 -17.00 34.86 4.33
C ALA A 203 -17.47 33.76 3.36
N ALA A 204 -18.15 32.74 3.90
CA ALA A 204 -18.80 31.67 3.13
C ALA A 204 -20.14 32.13 2.46
N ARG A 205 -20.53 33.40 2.62
CA ARG A 205 -21.81 33.99 2.14
C ARG A 205 -23.06 33.36 2.81
N ASP A 206 -22.88 32.69 3.92
CA ASP A 206 -23.98 32.16 4.74
C ASP A 206 -24.35 33.16 5.84
N ASN A 207 -25.04 34.22 5.47
CA ASN A 207 -25.53 35.20 6.42
C ASN A 207 -26.58 34.62 7.36
N ALA A 208 -27.29 33.56 6.97
CA ALA A 208 -28.30 32.93 7.80
C ALA A 208 -27.64 32.21 9.01
N ALA A 209 -26.53 31.51 8.81
CA ALA A 209 -25.74 30.90 9.88
C ALA A 209 -24.93 31.96 10.70
N ALA A 210 -24.52 33.06 10.08
CA ALA A 210 -23.82 34.12 10.78
C ALA A 210 -24.67 34.82 11.87
N VAL A 211 -25.96 34.99 11.62
CA VAL A 211 -26.87 35.65 12.56
C VAL A 211 -26.87 34.99 13.96
N PRO A 212 -27.17 33.69 14.13
CA PRO A 212 -27.16 33.07 15.45
C PRO A 212 -25.77 33.08 16.08
N ALA A 213 -24.69 32.96 15.32
CA ALA A 213 -23.34 33.02 15.83
C ALA A 213 -23.02 34.40 16.45
N TYR A 214 -23.28 35.49 15.71
CA TYR A 214 -23.08 36.83 16.26
C TYR A 214 -24.03 37.13 17.42
N ALA A 215 -25.26 36.65 17.38
CA ALA A 215 -26.23 36.82 18.50
C ALA A 215 -25.73 36.11 19.75
N ALA A 216 -25.18 34.89 19.64
CA ALA A 216 -24.58 34.15 20.74
C ALA A 216 -23.33 34.90 21.31
N ALA A 217 -22.49 35.42 20.42
CA ALA A 217 -21.34 36.23 20.82
C ALA A 217 -21.76 37.45 21.70
N LEU A 218 -22.87 38.11 21.34
CA LEU A 218 -23.38 39.31 21.97
C LEU A 218 -24.32 39.03 23.13
N ASN A 219 -24.52 37.76 23.52
CA ASN A 219 -25.37 37.40 24.61
C ASN A 219 -24.92 38.13 25.91
N GLY A 220 -25.88 38.86 26.54
CA GLY A 220 -25.60 39.73 27.66
C GLY A 220 -24.88 41.04 27.35
N TRP A 221 -24.64 41.35 26.06
CA TRP A 221 -24.02 42.56 25.55
C TRP A 221 -22.67 42.86 26.24
N PRO A 222 -21.63 42.04 25.96
CA PRO A 222 -20.35 42.20 26.62
C PRO A 222 -19.66 43.51 26.26
N ARG A 223 -18.93 44.10 27.23
CA ARG A 223 -18.13 45.30 27.02
C ARG A 223 -16.71 44.95 26.62
N THR A 224 -16.56 44.15 25.56
CA THR A 224 -15.27 43.75 25.00
C THR A 224 -14.89 44.62 23.79
N PRO A 225 -13.61 44.73 23.44
CA PRO A 225 -13.18 45.57 22.31
C PRO A 225 -13.79 45.16 20.98
N TRP A 226 -14.13 43.89 20.80
CA TRP A 226 -14.71 43.36 19.55
C TRP A 226 -16.26 43.50 19.48
N ALA A 227 -16.94 43.70 20.59
CA ALA A 227 -18.40 43.70 20.64
C ALA A 227 -19.06 44.82 19.78
N PRO A 228 -18.57 46.04 19.73
CA PRO A 228 -19.13 47.07 18.84
C PRO A 228 -19.12 46.62 17.38
N GLU A 229 -17.98 46.07 16.90
CA GLU A 229 -17.85 45.59 15.52
C GLU A 229 -18.77 44.41 15.23
N THR A 230 -18.83 43.45 16.14
CA THR A 230 -19.72 42.27 16.04
C THR A 230 -21.19 42.69 15.98
N THR A 231 -21.59 43.75 16.70
CA THR A 231 -22.97 44.27 16.66
C THR A 231 -23.31 44.83 15.27
N LEU A 232 -22.38 45.55 14.64
CA LEU A 232 -22.58 46.04 13.27
C LEU A 232 -22.64 44.87 12.26
N LYS A 233 -21.80 43.86 12.42
CA LYS A 233 -21.83 42.67 11.58
C LYS A 233 -23.14 41.89 11.75
N LEU A 234 -23.64 41.77 12.97
CA LEU A 234 -24.99 41.18 13.23
C LEU A 234 -26.07 41.96 12.48
N ALA A 235 -26.09 43.28 12.58
CA ALA A 235 -27.05 44.11 11.88
C ALA A 235 -26.97 43.95 10.35
N GLU A 236 -25.78 43.84 9.82
CA GLU A 236 -25.55 43.62 8.39
C GLU A 236 -26.02 42.23 7.94
N ALA A 237 -25.73 41.17 8.68
CA ALA A 237 -26.20 39.80 8.41
C ALA A 237 -27.73 39.69 8.51
N LEU A 238 -28.32 40.35 9.52
CA LEU A 238 -29.78 40.42 9.65
C LEU A 238 -30.43 41.11 8.45
N ARG A 239 -29.86 42.24 7.99
CA ARG A 239 -30.35 42.92 6.80
C ARG A 239 -30.19 42.06 5.54
N ALA A 240 -29.08 41.36 5.40
CA ALA A 240 -28.83 40.49 4.25
C ALA A 240 -29.77 39.27 4.20
N THR A 241 -30.42 38.96 5.32
CA THR A 241 -31.42 37.89 5.45
C THR A 241 -32.85 38.44 5.54
N ASP A 242 -33.10 39.68 5.07
CA ASP A 242 -34.41 40.37 5.05
C ASP A 242 -35.04 40.56 6.45
N ARG A 243 -34.21 40.55 7.52
CA ARG A 243 -34.63 40.73 8.91
C ARG A 243 -34.42 42.19 9.38
N SER A 244 -34.83 43.16 8.58
CA SER A 244 -34.54 44.59 8.77
C SER A 244 -35.01 45.12 10.12
N THR A 245 -36.16 44.70 10.65
CA THR A 245 -36.61 45.10 12.01
C THR A 245 -35.63 44.70 13.10
N GLN A 246 -35.11 43.49 13.02
CA GLN A 246 -34.10 43.00 13.98
C GLN A 246 -32.75 43.74 13.81
N ALA A 247 -32.38 44.02 12.56
CA ALA A 247 -31.18 44.84 12.26
C ALA A 247 -31.28 46.20 12.91
N CYS A 248 -32.44 46.85 12.85
CA CYS A 248 -32.66 48.16 13.49
C CYS A 248 -32.60 48.02 15.03
N GLY A 249 -33.10 46.91 15.58
CA GLY A 249 -32.95 46.63 17.03
C GLY A 249 -31.48 46.52 17.44
N ALA A 250 -30.68 45.74 16.67
CA ALA A 250 -29.24 45.62 16.94
C ALA A 250 -28.50 46.94 16.85
N LEU A 251 -28.84 47.80 15.85
CA LEU A 251 -28.26 49.16 15.71
C LEU A 251 -28.68 50.11 16.85
N THR A 252 -29.87 49.93 17.41
CA THR A 252 -30.30 50.66 18.58
C THR A 252 -29.52 50.27 19.83
N GLU A 253 -29.29 48.96 20.02
CA GLU A 253 -28.41 48.45 21.08
C GLU A 253 -26.96 48.89 20.90
N PHE A 254 -26.45 48.96 19.66
CA PHE A 254 -25.14 49.52 19.38
C PHE A 254 -25.01 50.98 19.90
N THR A 255 -25.97 51.80 19.55
CA THR A 255 -25.96 53.21 19.99
C THR A 255 -26.09 53.32 21.52
N ARG A 256 -26.96 52.51 22.14
CA ARG A 256 -27.20 52.53 23.58
C ARG A 256 -26.00 52.11 24.41
N ARG A 257 -25.28 51.09 23.95
CA ARG A 257 -24.24 50.42 24.75
C ARG A 257 -22.81 50.78 24.38
N TYR A 258 -22.58 51.14 23.13
CA TYR A 258 -21.23 51.32 22.62
C TYR A 258 -20.96 52.72 22.06
N ALA A 259 -21.91 53.66 22.20
CA ALA A 259 -21.74 55.02 21.67
C ALA A 259 -20.44 55.71 22.17
N GLU A 260 -20.06 55.49 23.43
CA GLU A 260 -18.85 56.08 24.01
C GLU A 260 -17.58 55.38 23.61
N THR A 261 -17.60 54.02 23.42
CA THR A 261 -16.42 53.20 23.14
C THR A 261 -16.19 52.94 21.68
N ALA A 262 -17.23 53.13 20.85
CA ALA A 262 -17.13 52.88 19.38
C ALA A 262 -16.31 53.96 18.71
N THR A 263 -15.48 53.56 17.72
CA THR A 263 -14.69 54.43 16.87
C THR A 263 -15.58 55.28 15.97
N ALA A 264 -15.03 56.42 15.46
CA ALA A 264 -15.77 57.29 14.52
C ALA A 264 -16.20 56.49 13.25
N ALA A 265 -15.36 55.59 12.75
CA ALA A 265 -15.68 54.70 11.60
C ALA A 265 -16.86 53.77 11.89
N GLN A 266 -16.92 53.17 13.09
CA GLN A 266 -18.03 52.32 13.50
C GLN A 266 -19.34 53.09 13.64
N LYS A 267 -19.30 54.31 14.18
CA LYS A 267 -20.46 55.21 14.27
C LYS A 267 -21.00 55.60 12.90
N THR A 268 -20.12 55.94 11.96
CA THR A 268 -20.49 56.20 10.57
C THR A 268 -21.12 55.00 9.90
N ARG A 269 -20.53 53.79 10.07
CA ARG A 269 -21.08 52.55 9.53
C ARG A 269 -22.44 52.22 10.13
N ALA A 270 -22.62 52.44 11.44
CA ALA A 270 -23.93 52.24 12.08
C ALA A 270 -25.01 53.14 11.45
N THR A 271 -24.72 54.43 11.22
CA THR A 271 -25.63 55.38 10.52
C THR A 271 -25.97 54.89 9.11
N GLN A 272 -24.97 54.51 8.34
CA GLN A 272 -25.19 53.97 6.99
C GLN A 272 -26.04 52.70 6.99
N LEU A 273 -25.83 51.80 7.95
CA LEU A 273 -26.62 50.60 8.09
C LEU A 273 -28.06 50.89 8.50
N ARG A 274 -28.31 51.89 9.38
CA ARG A 274 -29.67 52.36 9.72
C ARG A 274 -30.43 52.84 8.47
N THR A 275 -29.76 53.64 7.64
CA THR A 275 -30.37 54.12 6.36
C THR A 275 -30.66 52.96 5.43
N ARG A 276 -29.71 52.01 5.27
CA ARG A 276 -29.92 50.83 4.37
C ARG A 276 -30.96 49.83 4.89
N ALA A 277 -31.16 49.73 6.20
CA ALA A 277 -32.18 48.89 6.82
C ALA A 277 -33.53 49.61 6.95
N SER A 278 -33.61 50.89 6.52
CA SER A 278 -34.82 51.74 6.64
C SER A 278 -35.30 51.83 8.06
N CYS A 279 -34.39 52.02 9.02
CA CYS A 279 -34.75 52.21 10.44
C CYS A 279 -35.37 53.56 10.69
N SER A 280 -36.52 53.54 11.29
CA SER A 280 -37.23 54.75 11.78
C SER A 280 -36.56 55.31 13.04
#